data_70f9f72e8ca8e3a9f2151271f457aefc
#
_entry.id   70f9f72e8ca8e3a9f2151271f457aefc
#
_cell.length_a   1.000
_cell.length_b   1.000
_cell.length_c   1.000
_cell.angle_alpha   90.00
_cell.angle_beta   90.00
_cell.angle_gamma   90.00
#
_symmetry.space_group_name_H-M   'P 1'
#
loop_
_entity.id
_entity.type
_entity.pdbx_description
1 polymer ?
#
loop_
_entity_poly.entity_id
_entity_poly.type
_entity_poly.pdbx_seq_one_letter_code
_entity_poly.pdbx_strand_id
1 'polypeptide(L)'
;MIDIAHAKQEFEKYLDEYDREDEQIYLKIVHTYGVVKYAGEIARKMECSDEDVELAELIGLLHDIGRFEQIRRFHSFEPGTMDHAVFGAELLFGEEKLIRRFVKDDKFDELINAAIRKHSDFKLEGIHDARTLFHAKLIRDADK
;
A
#
# COMPACT_ATOMS: atom_id res chain seq x y z
N MET A 1 -11.82 2.75 13.53
CA MET A 1 -11.76 3.71 12.41
C MET A 1 -10.31 3.95 12.01
N ILE A 2 -10.06 4.05 10.72
CA ILE A 2 -8.72 4.32 10.19
C ILE A 2 -8.49 5.83 10.16
N ASP A 3 -7.41 6.29 10.79
CA ASP A 3 -7.02 7.70 10.77
C ASP A 3 -5.98 7.90 9.67
N ILE A 4 -6.44 8.35 8.50
CA ILE A 4 -5.58 8.55 7.33
C ILE A 4 -4.54 9.64 7.57
N ALA A 5 -4.90 10.70 8.29
CA ALA A 5 -3.95 11.78 8.61
C ALA A 5 -2.78 11.24 9.45
N HIS A 6 -3.08 10.42 10.45
CA HIS A 6 -2.06 9.76 11.27
C HIS A 6 -1.20 8.81 10.41
N ALA A 7 -1.84 8.01 9.57
CA ALA A 7 -1.12 7.07 8.71
C ALA A 7 -0.15 7.80 7.78
N LYS A 8 -0.57 8.93 7.21
CA LYS A 8 0.31 9.76 6.36
C LYS A 8 1.49 10.33 7.15
N GLN A 9 1.28 10.75 8.39
CA GLN A 9 2.37 11.22 9.25
C GLN A 9 3.39 10.12 9.52
N GLU A 10 2.92 8.90 9.81
CA GLU A 10 3.80 7.76 10.03
C GLU A 10 4.53 7.36 8.74
N PHE A 11 3.88 7.48 7.60
CA PHE A 11 4.51 7.23 6.31
C PHE A 11 5.66 8.23 6.06
N GLU A 12 5.45 9.51 6.36
CA GLU A 12 6.50 10.52 6.26
C GLU A 12 7.69 10.19 7.16
N LYS A 13 7.44 9.73 8.38
CA LYS A 13 8.52 9.28 9.27
C LYS A 13 9.28 8.09 8.69
N TYR A 14 8.57 7.15 8.10
CA TYR A 14 9.20 6.00 7.44
C TYR A 14 10.11 6.46 6.30
N LEU A 15 9.67 7.45 5.52
CA LEU A 15 10.44 7.98 4.41
C LEU A 15 11.72 8.71 4.85
N ASP A 16 11.79 9.16 6.10
CA ASP A 16 13.01 9.81 6.63
C ASP A 16 14.21 8.86 6.64
N GLU A 17 13.99 7.55 6.53
CA GLU A 17 15.07 6.56 6.43
C GLU A 17 15.67 6.48 5.03
N TYR A 18 15.09 7.17 4.05
CA TYR A 18 15.51 7.13 2.65
C TYR A 18 15.91 8.50 2.15
N ASP A 19 16.69 8.52 1.05
CA ASP A 19 17.14 9.76 0.42
C ASP A 19 16.05 10.34 -0.48
N ARG A 20 15.36 11.36 -0.01
CA ARG A 20 14.29 12.02 -0.77
C ARG A 20 14.78 12.81 -1.98
N GLU A 21 16.09 13.08 -2.06
CA GLU A 21 16.69 13.76 -3.21
C GLU A 21 16.98 12.78 -4.36
N ASP A 22 16.98 11.47 -4.08
CA ASP A 22 17.08 10.45 -5.13
C ASP A 22 15.81 10.53 -6.01
N GLU A 23 16.02 10.65 -7.33
CA GLU A 23 14.92 10.81 -8.29
C GLU A 23 13.93 9.65 -8.26
N GLN A 24 14.41 8.42 -8.07
CA GLN A 24 13.55 7.24 -8.01
C GLN A 24 12.72 7.24 -6.73
N ILE A 25 13.32 7.62 -5.59
CA ILE A 25 12.61 7.76 -4.32
C ILE A 25 11.52 8.83 -4.45
N TYR A 26 11.89 10.00 -4.96
CA TYR A 26 10.95 11.11 -5.15
C TYR A 26 9.78 10.70 -6.05
N LEU A 27 10.08 10.01 -7.15
CA LEU A 27 9.05 9.54 -8.09
C LEU A 27 8.03 8.63 -7.39
N LYS A 28 8.51 7.73 -6.54
CA LYS A 28 7.62 6.81 -5.81
C LYS A 28 6.81 7.50 -4.72
N ILE A 29 7.36 8.55 -4.10
CA ILE A 29 6.60 9.35 -3.14
C ILE A 29 5.41 10.01 -3.86
N VAL A 30 5.67 10.67 -4.99
CA VAL A 30 4.61 11.33 -5.79
C VAL A 30 3.59 10.30 -6.27
N HIS A 31 4.06 9.18 -6.79
CA HIS A 31 3.20 8.09 -7.24
C HIS A 31 2.28 7.60 -6.11
N THR A 32 2.84 7.37 -4.94
CA THR A 32 2.08 6.87 -3.79
C THR A 32 0.93 7.80 -3.41
N TYR A 33 1.19 9.11 -3.31
CA TYR A 33 0.13 10.06 -2.97
C TYR A 33 -0.91 10.18 -4.08
N GLY A 34 -0.50 10.03 -5.35
CA GLY A 34 -1.43 9.96 -6.47
C GLY A 34 -2.36 8.75 -6.36
N VAL A 35 -1.81 7.60 -5.99
CA VAL A 35 -2.62 6.38 -5.82
C VAL A 35 -3.59 6.52 -4.64
N VAL A 36 -3.17 7.14 -3.53
CA VAL A 36 -4.08 7.43 -2.41
C VAL A 36 -5.30 8.22 -2.91
N LYS A 37 -5.06 9.26 -3.69
CA LYS A 37 -6.11 10.11 -4.23
C LYS A 37 -7.06 9.31 -5.14
N TYR A 38 -6.52 8.56 -6.09
CA TYR A 38 -7.33 7.77 -7.02
C TYR A 38 -8.11 6.66 -6.31
N ALA A 39 -7.49 5.99 -5.34
CA ALA A 39 -8.18 4.94 -4.57
C ALA A 39 -9.39 5.50 -3.83
N GLY A 40 -9.23 6.66 -3.19
CA GLY A 40 -10.34 7.34 -2.51
C GLY A 40 -11.43 7.76 -3.49
N GLU A 41 -11.05 8.30 -4.65
CA GLU A 41 -12.01 8.72 -5.68
C GLU A 41 -12.81 7.54 -6.22
N ILE A 42 -12.15 6.42 -6.52
CA ILE A 42 -12.82 5.21 -7.02
C ILE A 42 -13.81 4.71 -5.97
N ALA A 43 -13.39 4.61 -4.71
CA ALA A 43 -14.26 4.14 -3.64
C ALA A 43 -15.49 5.03 -3.47
N ARG A 44 -15.33 6.35 -3.54
CA ARG A 44 -16.45 7.30 -3.43
C ARG A 44 -17.41 7.18 -4.61
N LYS A 45 -16.88 7.05 -5.83
CA LYS A 45 -17.71 6.88 -7.03
C LYS A 45 -18.51 5.59 -6.99
N MET A 46 -18.00 4.55 -6.33
CA MET A 46 -18.69 3.29 -6.15
C MET A 46 -19.62 3.30 -4.93
N GLU A 47 -19.79 4.46 -4.32
CA GLU A 47 -20.69 4.67 -3.18
C GLU A 47 -20.35 3.77 -1.98
N CYS A 48 -19.04 3.54 -1.75
CA CYS A 48 -18.57 2.77 -0.61
C CYS A 48 -18.83 3.51 0.70
N SER A 49 -18.88 2.74 1.80
CA SER A 49 -18.93 3.33 3.13
C SER A 49 -17.67 4.15 3.42
N ASP A 50 -17.76 5.08 4.38
CA ASP A 50 -16.58 5.86 4.79
C ASP A 50 -15.43 4.95 5.22
N GLU A 51 -15.74 3.84 5.91
CA GLU A 51 -14.74 2.85 6.32
C GLU A 51 -14.01 2.27 5.11
N ASP A 52 -14.73 1.90 4.06
CA ASP A 52 -14.11 1.35 2.85
C ASP A 52 -13.32 2.41 2.07
N VAL A 53 -13.75 3.68 2.07
CA VAL A 53 -12.99 4.77 1.48
C VAL A 53 -11.65 4.94 2.21
N GLU A 54 -11.68 4.98 3.54
CA GLU A 54 -10.48 5.10 4.36
C GLU A 54 -9.56 3.91 4.16
N LEU A 55 -10.13 2.70 4.08
CA LEU A 55 -9.37 1.48 3.84
C LEU A 55 -8.69 1.50 2.46
N ALA A 56 -9.40 1.95 1.43
CA ALA A 56 -8.84 2.08 0.09
C ALA A 56 -7.67 3.07 0.07
N GLU A 57 -7.82 4.20 0.74
CA GLU A 57 -6.76 5.20 0.84
C GLU A 57 -5.54 4.66 1.60
N LEU A 58 -5.76 3.93 2.70
CA LEU A 58 -4.67 3.31 3.46
C LEU A 58 -3.90 2.29 2.62
N ILE A 59 -4.61 1.43 1.89
CA ILE A 59 -3.96 0.46 1.01
C ILE A 59 -3.16 1.19 -0.07
N GLY A 60 -3.71 2.28 -0.63
CA GLY A 60 -2.99 3.12 -1.59
C GLY A 60 -1.70 3.67 -1.03
N LEU A 61 -1.73 4.13 0.21
CA LEU A 61 -0.56 4.67 0.89
C LEU A 61 0.53 3.62 1.09
N LEU A 62 0.15 2.39 1.37
CA LEU A 62 1.08 1.33 1.77
C LEU A 62 1.44 0.34 0.65
N HIS A 63 0.74 0.40 -0.50
CA HIS A 63 0.89 -0.64 -1.53
C HIS A 63 2.31 -0.79 -2.06
N ASP A 64 3.05 0.31 -2.17
CA ASP A 64 4.39 0.33 -2.73
C ASP A 64 5.48 0.56 -1.67
N ILE A 65 5.17 0.34 -0.37
CA ILE A 65 6.13 0.59 0.70
C ILE A 65 7.45 -0.19 0.50
N GLY A 66 7.38 -1.36 -0.13
CA GLY A 66 8.56 -2.17 -0.44
C GLY A 66 9.46 -1.58 -1.52
N ARG A 67 8.94 -0.66 -2.36
CA ARG A 67 9.72 -0.04 -3.44
C ARG A 67 10.89 0.80 -2.92
N PHE A 68 10.73 1.46 -1.78
CA PHE A 68 11.78 2.32 -1.24
C PHE A 68 13.02 1.51 -0.87
N GLU A 69 12.82 0.34 -0.28
CA GLU A 69 13.93 -0.56 0.05
C GLU A 69 14.54 -1.17 -1.22
N GLN A 70 13.72 -1.50 -2.21
CA GLN A 70 14.20 -2.00 -3.49
C GLN A 70 15.12 -0.98 -4.17
N ILE A 71 14.70 0.28 -4.18
CA ILE A 71 15.50 1.36 -4.77
C ILE A 71 16.81 1.53 -4.01
N ARG A 72 16.77 1.53 -2.67
CA ARG A 72 17.95 1.69 -1.84
C ARG A 72 18.98 0.59 -2.09
N ARG A 73 18.51 -0.67 -2.23
CA ARG A 73 19.41 -1.82 -2.40
C ARG A 73 19.88 -1.99 -3.84
N PHE A 74 19.02 -1.76 -4.80
CA PHE A 74 19.28 -2.17 -6.19
C PHE A 74 19.25 -1.03 -7.19
N HIS A 75 18.80 0.16 -6.83
CA HIS A 75 18.60 1.32 -7.73
C HIS A 75 17.77 0.94 -8.96
N SER A 76 16.77 0.07 -8.78
CA SER A 76 16.03 -0.55 -9.87
C SER A 76 14.61 -0.92 -9.42
N PHE A 77 13.68 -0.91 -10.37
CA PHE A 77 12.32 -1.41 -10.19
C PHE A 77 12.13 -2.81 -10.81
N GLU A 78 13.21 -3.42 -11.27
CA GLU A 78 13.14 -4.72 -11.94
C GLU A 78 12.65 -5.83 -11.01
N PRO A 79 11.64 -6.64 -11.43
CA PRO A 79 11.11 -7.70 -10.59
C PRO A 79 12.17 -8.73 -10.17
N GLY A 80 13.20 -8.92 -11.01
CA GLY A 80 14.28 -9.88 -10.70
C GLY A 80 15.15 -9.47 -9.51
N THR A 81 15.13 -8.19 -9.10
CA THR A 81 15.93 -7.73 -7.96
C THR A 81 15.20 -7.97 -6.64
N MET A 82 13.88 -7.81 -6.62
CA MET A 82 13.06 -7.97 -5.43
C MET A 82 11.58 -8.01 -5.85
N ASP A 83 10.81 -8.89 -5.24
CA ASP A 83 9.34 -8.81 -5.34
C ASP A 83 8.86 -7.80 -4.31
N HIS A 84 8.70 -6.55 -4.74
CA HIS A 84 8.38 -5.44 -3.85
C HIS A 84 7.02 -5.59 -3.14
N ALA A 85 6.06 -6.23 -3.79
CA ALA A 85 4.74 -6.44 -3.20
C ALA A 85 4.80 -7.41 -2.03
N VAL A 86 5.47 -8.54 -2.22
CA VAL A 86 5.67 -9.54 -1.16
C VAL A 86 6.54 -8.95 -0.05
N PHE A 87 7.63 -8.28 -0.40
CA PHE A 87 8.50 -7.66 0.59
C PHE A 87 7.75 -6.61 1.43
N GLY A 88 6.95 -5.76 0.78
CA GLY A 88 6.16 -4.76 1.49
C GLY A 88 5.16 -5.38 2.46
N ALA A 89 4.49 -6.47 2.04
CA ALA A 89 3.57 -7.20 2.91
C ALA A 89 4.31 -7.81 4.10
N GLU A 90 5.49 -8.40 3.88
CA GLU A 90 6.31 -8.96 4.96
C GLU A 90 6.78 -7.87 5.92
N LEU A 91 7.16 -6.71 5.41
CA LEU A 91 7.57 -5.57 6.22
C LEU A 91 6.43 -5.11 7.15
N LEU A 92 5.22 -5.06 6.63
CA LEU A 92 4.05 -4.59 7.38
C LEU A 92 3.54 -5.62 8.39
N PHE A 93 3.54 -6.90 8.02
CA PHE A 93 2.88 -7.95 8.80
C PHE A 93 3.82 -9.00 9.38
N GLY A 94 5.14 -8.86 9.18
CA GLY A 94 6.14 -9.75 9.74
C GLY A 94 6.35 -9.51 11.23
N GLU A 95 7.50 -9.94 11.75
CA GLU A 95 7.79 -9.91 13.20
C GLU A 95 7.63 -8.53 13.83
N GLU A 96 8.06 -7.48 13.14
CA GLU A 96 8.03 -6.11 13.67
C GLU A 96 6.65 -5.48 13.60
N LYS A 97 5.75 -6.06 12.81
CA LYS A 97 4.37 -5.57 12.63
C LYS A 97 4.30 -4.06 12.40
N LEU A 98 5.03 -3.60 11.40
CA LEU A 98 5.09 -2.19 11.06
C LEU A 98 3.70 -1.59 10.84
N ILE A 99 2.72 -2.41 10.43
CA ILE A 99 1.34 -1.97 10.19
C ILE A 99 0.75 -1.28 11.43
N ARG A 100 1.17 -1.65 12.66
CA ARG A 100 0.64 -1.05 13.89
C ARG A 100 1.02 0.43 14.04
N ARG A 101 2.04 0.89 13.34
CA ARG A 101 2.37 2.33 13.29
C ARG A 101 1.33 3.12 12.51
N PHE A 102 0.74 2.51 11.50
CA PHE A 102 -0.22 3.15 10.61
C PHE A 102 -1.66 2.99 11.09
N VAL A 103 -2.00 1.83 11.62
CA VAL A 103 -3.33 1.48 12.09
C VAL A 103 -3.21 0.69 13.37
N LYS A 104 -3.88 1.14 14.43
CA LYS A 104 -3.83 0.46 15.74
C LYS A 104 -4.65 -0.81 15.79
N ASP A 105 -5.80 -0.82 15.12
CA ASP A 105 -6.73 -1.95 15.10
C ASP A 105 -6.31 -2.99 14.07
N ASP A 106 -6.34 -4.26 14.44
CA ASP A 106 -5.96 -5.36 13.56
C ASP A 106 -7.11 -5.94 12.72
N LYS A 107 -8.27 -5.33 12.80
CA LYS A 107 -9.51 -5.80 12.15
C LYS A 107 -9.34 -6.10 10.67
N PHE A 108 -8.57 -5.28 9.96
CA PHE A 108 -8.39 -5.40 8.52
C PHE A 108 -7.04 -5.96 8.09
N ASP A 109 -6.27 -6.52 9.01
CA ASP A 109 -4.91 -6.99 8.70
C ASP A 109 -4.89 -7.99 7.54
N GLU A 110 -5.76 -9.00 7.55
CA GLU A 110 -5.79 -10.01 6.49
C GLU A 110 -6.14 -9.40 5.14
N LEU A 111 -7.11 -8.49 5.12
CA LEU A 111 -7.54 -7.81 3.90
C LEU A 111 -6.41 -6.95 3.33
N ILE A 112 -5.79 -6.13 4.18
CA ILE A 112 -4.70 -5.23 3.76
C ILE A 112 -3.52 -6.06 3.25
N ASN A 113 -3.15 -7.11 3.97
CA ASN A 113 -2.06 -8.00 3.56
C ASN A 113 -2.31 -8.61 2.18
N ALA A 114 -3.50 -9.15 1.97
CA ALA A 114 -3.85 -9.77 0.68
C ALA A 114 -3.82 -8.75 -0.47
N ALA A 115 -4.40 -7.57 -0.25
CA ALA A 115 -4.46 -6.53 -1.27
C ALA A 115 -3.05 -6.05 -1.66
N ILE A 116 -2.18 -5.80 -0.68
CA ILE A 116 -0.83 -5.32 -0.94
C ILE A 116 0.01 -6.42 -1.58
N ARG A 117 -0.02 -7.63 -1.03
CA ARG A 117 0.79 -8.75 -1.53
C ARG A 117 0.50 -9.08 -2.99
N LYS A 118 -0.75 -8.91 -3.40
CA LYS A 118 -1.21 -9.29 -4.74
C LYS A 118 -1.40 -8.12 -5.71
N HIS A 119 -1.05 -6.90 -5.32
CA HIS A 119 -1.35 -5.74 -6.17
C HIS A 119 -0.62 -5.74 -7.51
N SER A 120 0.49 -6.44 -7.64
CA SER A 120 1.22 -6.56 -8.90
C SER A 120 0.94 -7.88 -9.63
N ASP A 121 0.10 -8.74 -9.08
CA ASP A 121 -0.23 -10.01 -9.73
C ASP A 121 -1.18 -9.78 -10.90
N PHE A 122 -0.93 -10.51 -11.99
CA PHE A 122 -1.80 -10.45 -13.16
C PHE A 122 -3.20 -10.99 -12.86
N LYS A 123 -3.28 -12.06 -12.07
CA LYS A 123 -4.55 -12.67 -11.65
C LYS A 123 -4.68 -12.66 -10.14
N LEU A 124 -5.89 -12.37 -9.66
CA LEU A 124 -6.19 -12.39 -8.23
C LEU A 124 -6.78 -13.74 -7.83
N GLU A 125 -5.90 -14.74 -7.71
CA GLU A 125 -6.30 -16.08 -7.32
C GLU A 125 -6.16 -16.27 -5.82
N GLY A 126 -6.99 -17.16 -5.25
CA GLY A 126 -6.92 -17.52 -3.83
C GLY A 126 -7.56 -16.52 -2.87
N ILE A 127 -8.25 -15.51 -3.38
CA ILE A 127 -8.99 -14.56 -2.54
C ILE A 127 -10.46 -14.97 -2.57
N HIS A 128 -10.99 -15.40 -1.42
CA HIS A 128 -12.35 -15.93 -1.32
C HIS A 128 -13.33 -14.95 -0.68
N ASP A 129 -12.84 -13.99 0.10
CA ASP A 129 -13.67 -12.99 0.75
C ASP A 129 -13.99 -11.87 -0.25
N ALA A 130 -15.28 -11.55 -0.41
CA ALA A 130 -15.73 -10.57 -1.39
C ALA A 130 -15.18 -9.17 -1.14
N ARG A 131 -15.11 -8.74 0.12
CA ARG A 131 -14.60 -7.42 0.48
C ARG A 131 -13.09 -7.32 0.20
N THR A 132 -12.34 -8.38 0.51
CA THR A 132 -10.92 -8.46 0.22
C THR A 132 -10.66 -8.39 -1.28
N LEU A 133 -11.43 -9.16 -2.06
CA LEU A 133 -11.30 -9.15 -3.51
C LEU A 133 -11.62 -7.77 -4.10
N PHE A 134 -12.64 -7.10 -3.57
CA PHE A 134 -13.01 -5.75 -4.00
C PHE A 134 -11.84 -4.78 -3.82
N HIS A 135 -11.22 -4.77 -2.64
CA HIS A 135 -10.09 -3.88 -2.37
C HIS A 135 -8.83 -4.27 -3.17
N ALA A 136 -8.60 -5.56 -3.39
CA ALA A 136 -7.49 -6.01 -4.22
C ALA A 136 -7.65 -5.52 -5.68
N LYS A 137 -8.84 -5.54 -6.21
CA LYS A 137 -9.13 -5.00 -7.54
C LYS A 137 -9.02 -3.48 -7.57
N LEU A 138 -9.52 -2.82 -6.54
CA LEU A 138 -9.50 -1.36 -6.46
C LEU A 138 -8.07 -0.82 -6.47
N ILE A 139 -7.18 -1.39 -5.65
CA ILE A 139 -5.79 -0.93 -5.62
C ILE A 139 -5.08 -1.17 -6.95
N ARG A 140 -5.37 -2.26 -7.64
CA ARG A 140 -4.82 -2.50 -8.97
C ARG A 140 -5.24 -1.42 -9.96
N ASP A 141 -6.51 -1.02 -9.90
CA ASP A 141 -7.04 0.00 -10.80
C ASP A 141 -6.47 1.39 -10.46
N ALA A 142 -6.35 1.70 -9.20
CA ALA A 142 -5.79 2.98 -8.74
C ALA A 142 -4.31 3.11 -9.09
N ASP A 143 -3.58 1.99 -9.13
CA ASP A 143 -2.14 1.95 -9.39
C ASP A 143 -1.78 2.08 -10.88
N LYS A 144 -2.75 1.98 -11.76
CA LYS A 144 -2.50 2.09 -13.22
C LYS A 144 -2.07 3.48 -13.66
#